data_8e4a6da8c46ca781024985a35016938c
#
_entry.id   8e4a6da8c46ca781024985a35016938c
#
_cell.length_a   1.000
_cell.length_b   1.000
_cell.length_c   1.000
_cell.angle_alpha   90.00
_cell.angle_beta   90.00
_cell.angle_gamma   90.00
#
_symmetry.space_group_name_H-M   'P 1'
#
loop_
_entity.id
_entity.type
_entity.pdbx_description
1 polymer ?
#
loop_
_entity_poly.entity_id
_entity_poly.type
_entity_poly.pdbx_seq_one_letter_code
_entity_poly.pdbx_strand_id
1 'polypeptide(L)'
;QGDLNIKVPEIKTDKDMEILNKNFNSMITRLKSQQEKLIINERHEAWGNLARKLAHEIKNPLTPMQLVIDRIKNKYENQISPNDQVQFNENLKTIDNQIKIIENLVNEFSDFARMPKPILKDNDILVILRDNLKLLKEIDKSIKINVMCKKDKVLFNCDKEQIGRVFFNLIKNSI
;
A
#
# COMPACT_ATOMS: atom_id res chain seq x y z
N GLN A 1 -9.77 -32.53 9.58
CA GLN A 1 -9.75 -31.68 8.35
C GLN A 1 -9.72 -32.62 7.18
N GLY A 2 -10.74 -32.56 6.29
CA GLY A 2 -10.83 -33.43 5.11
C GLY A 2 -9.71 -33.11 4.11
N ASP A 3 -9.09 -34.12 3.55
CA ASP A 3 -8.09 -33.95 2.50
C ASP A 3 -8.77 -33.58 1.17
N LEU A 4 -8.68 -32.30 0.80
CA LEU A 4 -9.23 -31.78 -0.46
C LEU A 4 -8.33 -32.04 -1.68
N ASN A 5 -7.26 -32.82 -1.53
CA ASN A 5 -6.39 -33.20 -2.65
C ASN A 5 -6.85 -34.49 -3.35
N ILE A 6 -7.85 -35.17 -2.80
CA ILE A 6 -8.39 -36.39 -3.36
C ILE A 6 -9.26 -36.06 -4.57
N LYS A 7 -8.89 -36.58 -5.73
CA LYS A 7 -9.72 -36.55 -6.94
C LYS A 7 -10.20 -37.97 -7.23
N VAL A 8 -11.46 -38.11 -7.60
CA VAL A 8 -11.97 -39.38 -8.12
C VAL A 8 -11.36 -39.57 -9.50
N PRO A 9 -10.71 -40.72 -9.78
CA PRO A 9 -10.15 -40.99 -11.09
C PRO A 9 -11.26 -41.04 -12.17
N GLU A 10 -10.95 -40.52 -13.35
CA GLU A 10 -11.86 -40.62 -14.50
C GLU A 10 -11.90 -42.08 -14.98
N ILE A 11 -12.89 -42.81 -14.52
CA ILE A 11 -13.15 -44.18 -14.99
C ILE A 11 -14.24 -44.09 -16.06
N LYS A 12 -13.96 -44.61 -17.25
CA LYS A 12 -14.97 -44.76 -18.30
C LYS A 12 -16.02 -45.78 -17.86
N THR A 13 -17.12 -45.26 -17.34
CA THR A 13 -18.29 -46.00 -16.88
C THR A 13 -19.54 -45.43 -17.57
N ASP A 14 -20.69 -45.75 -17.06
CA ASP A 14 -21.98 -45.23 -17.52
C ASP A 14 -21.98 -43.68 -17.53
N LYS A 15 -22.63 -43.05 -18.51
CA LYS A 15 -22.65 -41.59 -18.69
C LYS A 15 -23.03 -40.82 -17.43
N ASP A 16 -23.94 -41.37 -16.64
CA ASP A 16 -24.40 -40.72 -15.40
C ASP A 16 -23.30 -40.69 -14.34
N MET A 17 -22.46 -41.71 -14.27
CA MET A 17 -21.31 -41.77 -13.37
C MET A 17 -20.17 -40.85 -13.82
N GLU A 18 -19.94 -40.67 -15.10
CA GLU A 18 -18.98 -39.69 -15.63
C GLU A 18 -19.39 -38.24 -15.24
N ILE A 19 -20.68 -37.92 -15.38
CA ILE A 19 -21.23 -36.62 -14.98
C ILE A 19 -21.08 -36.41 -13.46
N LEU A 20 -21.39 -37.43 -12.68
CA LEU A 20 -21.26 -37.37 -11.22
C LEU A 20 -19.82 -37.11 -10.79
N ASN A 21 -18.85 -37.87 -11.34
CA ASN A 21 -17.42 -37.71 -11.06
C ASN A 21 -16.91 -36.33 -11.45
N LYS A 22 -17.31 -35.81 -12.61
CA LYS A 22 -16.94 -34.47 -13.07
C LYS A 22 -17.50 -33.40 -12.16
N ASN A 23 -18.76 -33.52 -11.75
CA ASN A 23 -19.38 -32.55 -10.81
C ASN A 23 -18.72 -32.60 -9.44
N PHE A 24 -18.40 -33.82 -8.94
CA PHE A 24 -17.70 -33.98 -7.67
C PHE A 24 -16.30 -33.34 -7.69
N ASN A 25 -15.49 -33.66 -8.72
CA ASN A 25 -14.16 -33.09 -8.87
C ASN A 25 -14.20 -31.55 -9.04
N SER A 26 -15.23 -31.04 -9.74
CA SER A 26 -15.46 -29.60 -9.86
C SER A 26 -15.79 -28.96 -8.50
N MET A 27 -16.65 -29.62 -7.71
CA MET A 27 -17.01 -29.18 -6.38
C MET A 27 -15.77 -29.14 -5.43
N ILE A 28 -14.95 -30.19 -5.43
CA ILE A 28 -13.72 -30.25 -4.63
C ILE A 28 -12.75 -29.13 -5.05
N THR A 29 -12.56 -28.91 -6.33
CA THR A 29 -11.71 -27.81 -6.85
C THR A 29 -12.21 -26.45 -6.39
N ARG A 30 -13.53 -26.24 -6.42
CA ARG A 30 -14.15 -24.99 -5.95
C ARG A 30 -14.02 -24.82 -4.44
N LEU A 31 -14.21 -25.87 -3.64
CA LEU A 31 -14.04 -25.86 -2.20
C LEU A 31 -12.58 -25.50 -1.82
N LYS A 32 -11.61 -26.14 -2.49
CA LYS A 32 -10.19 -25.84 -2.29
C LYS A 32 -9.86 -24.37 -2.58
N SER A 33 -10.32 -23.86 -3.72
CA SER A 33 -10.13 -22.45 -4.10
C SER A 33 -10.79 -21.49 -3.09
N GLN A 34 -11.98 -21.84 -2.57
CA GLN A 34 -12.64 -21.03 -1.55
C GLN A 34 -11.88 -21.07 -0.21
N GLN A 35 -11.39 -22.24 0.20
CA GLN A 35 -10.58 -22.37 1.42
C GLN A 35 -9.27 -21.57 1.32
N GLU A 36 -8.56 -21.67 0.20
CA GLU A 36 -7.35 -20.86 -0.03
C GLU A 36 -7.63 -19.37 0.05
N LYS A 37 -8.73 -18.90 -0.56
CA LYS A 37 -9.16 -17.50 -0.47
C LYS A 37 -9.48 -17.06 0.95
N LEU A 38 -10.12 -17.92 1.74
CA LEU A 38 -10.42 -17.62 3.14
C LEU A 38 -9.14 -17.46 3.95
N ILE A 39 -8.20 -18.39 3.84
CA ILE A 39 -6.91 -18.35 4.53
C ILE A 39 -6.13 -17.07 4.18
N ILE A 40 -6.10 -16.70 2.89
CA ILE A 40 -5.44 -15.47 2.44
C ILE A 40 -6.14 -14.24 3.04
N ASN A 41 -7.48 -14.20 3.03
CA ASN A 41 -8.23 -13.08 3.61
C ASN A 41 -8.00 -12.95 5.12
N GLU A 42 -8.03 -14.04 5.88
CA GLU A 42 -7.76 -14.05 7.32
C GLU A 42 -6.34 -13.54 7.63
N ARG A 43 -5.34 -13.97 6.85
CA ARG A 43 -3.97 -13.48 6.98
C ARG A 43 -3.88 -11.98 6.70
N HIS A 44 -4.53 -11.49 5.65
CA HIS A 44 -4.55 -10.05 5.33
C HIS A 44 -5.22 -9.23 6.43
N GLU A 45 -6.32 -9.72 6.99
CA GLU A 45 -7.02 -9.03 8.08
C GLU A 45 -6.18 -8.99 9.36
N ALA A 46 -5.59 -10.14 9.75
CA ALA A 46 -4.71 -10.22 10.90
C ALA A 46 -3.48 -9.30 10.74
N TRP A 47 -2.89 -9.28 9.54
CA TRP A 47 -1.76 -8.41 9.22
C TRP A 47 -2.14 -6.93 9.26
N GLY A 48 -3.30 -6.56 8.72
CA GLY A 48 -3.82 -5.19 8.76
C GLY A 48 -4.05 -4.68 10.18
N ASN A 49 -4.58 -5.54 11.05
CA ASN A 49 -4.81 -5.20 12.46
C ASN A 49 -3.48 -5.04 13.22
N LEU A 50 -2.51 -5.94 12.98
CA LEU A 50 -1.18 -5.86 13.58
C LEU A 50 -0.45 -4.59 13.16
N ALA A 51 -0.43 -4.28 11.87
CA ALA A 51 0.23 -3.09 11.35
C ALA A 51 -0.37 -1.80 11.91
N ARG A 52 -1.69 -1.74 12.06
CA ARG A 52 -2.36 -0.60 12.70
C ARG A 52 -1.92 -0.42 14.15
N LYS A 53 -1.89 -1.50 14.90
CA LYS A 53 -1.46 -1.47 16.31
C LYS A 53 0.00 -1.01 16.41
N LEU A 54 0.89 -1.58 15.61
CA LEU A 54 2.30 -1.19 15.57
C LEU A 54 2.47 0.29 15.16
N ALA A 55 1.71 0.76 14.17
CA ALA A 55 1.75 2.17 13.77
C ALA A 55 1.37 3.11 14.92
N HIS A 56 0.33 2.79 15.67
CA HIS A 56 -0.05 3.56 16.86
C HIS A 56 1.02 3.50 17.95
N GLU A 57 1.56 2.31 18.23
CA GLU A 57 2.59 2.14 19.25
C GLU A 57 3.92 2.84 18.89
N ILE A 58 4.27 2.96 17.60
CA ILE A 58 5.45 3.71 17.16
C ILE A 58 5.19 5.22 17.17
N LYS A 59 3.98 5.69 16.81
CA LYS A 59 3.64 7.11 16.87
C LYS A 59 3.62 7.67 18.29
N ASN A 60 3.22 6.86 19.26
CA ASN A 60 3.12 7.27 20.66
C ASN A 60 4.42 7.88 21.22
N PRO A 61 5.62 7.32 21.03
CA PRO A 61 6.86 7.94 21.47
C PRO A 61 7.33 9.10 20.57
N LEU A 62 6.94 9.16 19.29
CA LEU A 62 7.40 10.22 18.37
C LEU A 62 6.84 11.59 18.75
N THR A 63 5.58 11.66 19.14
CA THR A 63 4.95 12.93 19.57
C THR A 63 5.66 13.57 20.77
N PRO A 64 5.94 12.87 21.89
CA PRO A 64 6.72 13.47 22.96
C PRO A 64 8.16 13.81 22.57
N MET A 65 8.80 13.06 21.65
CA MET A 65 10.14 13.43 21.14
C MET A 65 10.11 14.78 20.42
N GLN A 66 9.13 15.03 19.56
CA GLN A 66 8.94 16.34 18.92
C GLN A 66 8.77 17.47 19.94
N LEU A 67 7.90 17.25 20.94
CA LEU A 67 7.69 18.24 22.01
C LEU A 67 8.95 18.54 22.82
N VAL A 68 9.81 17.54 23.05
CA VAL A 68 11.09 17.73 23.74
C VAL A 68 12.06 18.56 22.87
N ILE A 69 12.13 18.30 21.56
CA ILE A 69 12.94 19.09 20.62
C ILE A 69 12.51 20.55 20.63
N ASP A 70 11.20 20.81 20.53
CA ASP A 70 10.66 22.16 20.57
C ASP A 70 10.99 22.88 21.91
N ARG A 71 10.89 22.16 23.02
CA ARG A 71 11.27 22.70 24.33
C ARG A 71 12.77 23.03 24.43
N ILE A 72 13.63 22.13 23.92
CA ILE A 72 15.07 22.34 23.86
C ILE A 72 15.39 23.59 23.03
N LYS A 73 14.79 23.69 21.85
CA LYS A 73 14.94 24.84 20.96
C LYS A 73 14.55 26.11 21.68
N ASN A 74 13.31 26.20 22.17
CA ASN A 74 12.78 27.42 22.83
C ASN A 74 13.56 27.82 24.09
N LYS A 75 14.06 26.84 24.85
CA LYS A 75 14.77 27.12 26.10
C LYS A 75 16.20 27.56 25.87
N TYR A 76 16.90 26.97 24.91
CA TYR A 76 18.35 27.15 24.78
C TYR A 76 18.78 28.02 23.59
N GLU A 77 17.91 28.29 22.62
CA GLU A 77 18.24 29.06 21.42
C GLU A 77 18.89 30.39 21.72
N ASN A 78 18.43 31.11 22.78
CA ASN A 78 18.98 32.39 23.19
C ASN A 78 20.15 32.30 24.19
N GLN A 79 20.51 31.08 24.63
CA GLN A 79 21.59 30.87 25.63
C GLN A 79 22.87 30.34 24.98
N ILE A 80 22.80 29.95 23.70
CA ILE A 80 23.91 29.40 22.94
C ILE A 80 24.71 30.55 22.30
N SER A 81 26.03 30.40 22.26
CA SER A 81 26.89 31.37 21.61
C SER A 81 26.53 31.55 20.13
N PRO A 82 26.66 32.76 19.55
CA PRO A 82 26.36 32.99 18.13
C PRO A 82 27.14 32.05 17.18
N ASN A 83 28.32 31.61 17.59
CA ASN A 83 29.16 30.70 16.80
C ASN A 83 28.59 29.27 16.77
N ASP A 84 27.93 28.83 17.84
CA ASP A 84 27.37 27.49 17.99
C ASP A 84 25.89 27.40 17.62
N GLN A 85 25.22 28.55 17.49
CA GLN A 85 23.78 28.64 17.24
C GLN A 85 23.37 27.98 15.88
N VAL A 86 24.19 28.17 14.86
CA VAL A 86 23.95 27.56 13.53
C VAL A 86 23.98 26.05 13.65
N GLN A 87 25.02 25.49 14.24
CA GLN A 87 25.18 24.04 14.42
C GLN A 87 24.07 23.44 15.30
N PHE A 88 23.67 24.15 16.36
CA PHE A 88 22.58 23.74 17.24
C PHE A 88 21.25 23.63 16.47
N ASN A 89 20.90 24.63 15.68
CA ASN A 89 19.68 24.66 14.90
C ASN A 89 19.69 23.58 13.80
N GLU A 90 20.83 23.36 13.15
CA GLU A 90 20.99 22.28 12.16
C GLU A 90 20.80 20.89 12.79
N ASN A 91 21.36 20.67 13.97
CA ASN A 91 21.20 19.40 14.69
C ASN A 91 19.74 19.15 15.08
N LEU A 92 19.04 20.14 15.64
CA LEU A 92 17.63 20.02 15.98
C LEU A 92 16.75 19.79 14.74
N LYS A 93 17.03 20.52 13.66
CA LYS A 93 16.34 20.33 12.38
C LYS A 93 16.56 18.92 11.80
N THR A 94 17.77 18.41 11.95
CA THR A 94 18.10 17.03 11.51
C THR A 94 17.28 16.01 12.29
N ILE A 95 17.20 16.14 13.62
CA ILE A 95 16.40 15.22 14.46
C ILE A 95 14.91 15.33 14.11
N ASP A 96 14.36 16.54 13.97
CA ASP A 96 12.96 16.75 13.57
C ASP A 96 12.65 16.12 12.21
N ASN A 97 13.55 16.27 11.25
CA ASN A 97 13.43 15.63 9.95
C ASN A 97 13.42 14.09 10.05
N GLN A 98 14.28 13.50 10.90
CA GLN A 98 14.29 12.05 11.09
C GLN A 98 12.99 11.53 11.72
N ILE A 99 12.45 12.26 12.70
CA ILE A 99 11.14 11.92 13.29
C ILE A 99 10.05 11.95 12.23
N LYS A 100 10.00 12.97 11.37
CA LYS A 100 9.04 13.06 10.25
C LYS A 100 9.19 11.94 9.25
N ILE A 101 10.42 11.53 8.94
CA ILE A 101 10.68 10.39 8.06
C ILE A 101 10.13 9.10 8.68
N ILE A 102 10.38 8.84 9.97
CA ILE A 102 9.85 7.66 10.66
C ILE A 102 8.32 7.71 10.68
N GLU A 103 7.72 8.85 10.97
CA GLU A 103 6.27 9.04 10.97
C GLU A 103 5.65 8.72 9.61
N ASN A 104 6.26 9.19 8.53
CA ASN A 104 5.83 8.91 7.16
C ASN A 104 5.94 7.41 6.82
N LEU A 105 7.06 6.78 7.16
CA LEU A 105 7.25 5.33 6.95
C LEU A 105 6.20 4.50 7.70
N VAL A 106 5.90 4.87 8.94
CA VAL A 106 4.87 4.21 9.75
C VAL A 106 3.48 4.39 9.15
N ASN A 107 3.18 5.58 8.62
CA ASN A 107 1.93 5.85 7.92
C ASN A 107 1.81 5.00 6.65
N GLU A 108 2.84 5.01 5.80
CA GLU A 108 2.89 4.20 4.57
C GLU A 108 2.73 2.71 4.87
N PHE A 109 3.39 2.20 5.91
CA PHE A 109 3.25 0.81 6.35
C PHE A 109 1.83 0.48 6.81
N SER A 110 1.21 1.35 7.60
CA SER A 110 -0.18 1.20 8.05
C SER A 110 -1.17 1.22 6.87
N ASP A 111 -0.95 2.11 5.91
CA ASP A 111 -1.80 2.24 4.72
C ASP A 111 -1.64 1.05 3.79
N PHE A 112 -0.41 0.53 3.62
CA PHE A 112 -0.15 -0.70 2.86
C PHE A 112 -0.87 -1.90 3.47
N ALA A 113 -0.78 -2.07 4.78
CA ALA A 113 -1.44 -3.18 5.47
C ALA A 113 -2.97 -3.08 5.50
N ARG A 114 -3.52 -1.88 5.27
CA ARG A 114 -4.97 -1.61 5.24
C ARG A 114 -5.57 -1.66 3.84
N MET A 115 -4.79 -2.02 2.82
CA MET A 115 -5.29 -1.97 1.44
C MET A 115 -6.67 -2.66 1.34
N PRO A 116 -7.74 -1.92 0.99
CA PRO A 116 -9.06 -2.49 0.80
C PRO A 116 -9.05 -3.45 -0.40
N LYS A 117 -10.00 -4.39 -0.41
CA LYS A 117 -10.20 -5.24 -1.59
C LYS A 117 -10.41 -4.35 -2.81
N PRO A 118 -9.76 -4.63 -3.94
CA PRO A 118 -9.88 -3.81 -5.14
C PRO A 118 -11.32 -3.79 -5.65
N ILE A 119 -11.82 -2.60 -5.94
CA ILE A 119 -13.12 -2.41 -6.60
C ILE A 119 -12.86 -2.32 -8.10
N LEU A 120 -12.95 -3.48 -8.77
CA LEU A 120 -12.69 -3.56 -10.21
C LEU A 120 -13.84 -2.94 -11.00
N LYS A 121 -13.52 -1.95 -11.83
CA LYS A 121 -14.42 -1.30 -12.79
C LYS A 121 -13.65 -0.99 -14.06
N ASP A 122 -14.38 -0.86 -15.17
CA ASP A 122 -13.77 -0.42 -16.42
C ASP A 122 -13.41 1.07 -16.32
N ASN A 123 -12.14 1.33 -16.20
CA ASN A 123 -11.54 2.66 -16.07
C ASN A 123 -10.64 2.96 -17.26
N ASP A 124 -10.56 4.23 -17.64
CA ASP A 124 -9.59 4.69 -18.62
C ASP A 124 -8.25 4.98 -17.93
N ILE A 125 -7.25 4.16 -18.22
CA ILE A 125 -5.90 4.25 -17.65
C ILE A 125 -5.25 5.61 -17.96
N LEU A 126 -5.52 6.20 -19.15
CA LEU A 126 -4.95 7.49 -19.51
C LEU A 126 -5.50 8.62 -18.66
N VAL A 127 -6.76 8.56 -18.29
CA VAL A 127 -7.37 9.53 -17.36
C VAL A 127 -6.71 9.42 -15.98
N ILE A 128 -6.58 8.19 -15.45
CA ILE A 128 -5.94 7.96 -14.15
C ILE A 128 -4.50 8.50 -14.16
N LEU A 129 -3.74 8.20 -15.22
CA LEU A 129 -2.37 8.68 -15.36
C LEU A 129 -2.30 10.21 -15.41
N ARG A 130 -3.15 10.86 -16.23
CA ARG A 130 -3.17 12.32 -16.36
C ARG A 130 -3.55 13.03 -15.05
N ASP A 131 -4.50 12.47 -14.30
CA ASP A 131 -4.88 13.01 -12.99
C ASP A 131 -3.72 12.96 -12.00
N ASN A 132 -2.97 11.86 -11.96
CA ASN A 132 -1.78 11.74 -11.11
C ASN A 132 -0.64 12.68 -11.55
N LEU A 133 -0.45 12.87 -12.86
CA LEU A 133 0.54 13.80 -13.36
C LEU A 133 0.24 15.26 -13.02
N LYS A 134 -1.04 15.65 -12.94
CA LYS A 134 -1.41 16.99 -12.48
C LYS A 134 -0.98 17.20 -11.02
N LEU A 135 -1.22 16.24 -10.14
CA LEU A 135 -0.81 16.31 -8.74
C LEU A 135 0.72 16.42 -8.60
N LEU A 136 1.47 15.65 -9.38
CA LEU A 136 2.93 15.68 -9.35
C LEU A 136 3.51 17.01 -9.87
N LYS A 137 2.90 17.62 -10.89
CA LYS A 137 3.30 18.94 -11.40
C LYS A 137 3.09 20.08 -10.39
N GLU A 138 2.16 19.90 -9.43
CA GLU A 138 1.99 20.86 -8.33
C GLU A 138 3.11 20.75 -7.30
N ILE A 139 3.70 19.55 -7.14
CA ILE A 139 4.81 19.29 -6.20
C ILE A 139 6.13 19.83 -6.77
N ASP A 140 6.41 19.57 -8.04
CA ASP A 140 7.61 20.08 -8.70
C ASP A 140 7.30 20.59 -10.13
N LYS A 141 7.35 21.92 -10.29
CA LYS A 141 7.08 22.60 -11.56
C LYS A 141 8.23 22.52 -12.56
N SER A 142 9.42 22.09 -12.14
CA SER A 142 10.60 22.00 -13.00
C SER A 142 10.54 20.82 -13.96
N ILE A 143 9.73 19.80 -13.62
CA ILE A 143 9.70 18.52 -14.33
C ILE A 143 8.74 18.57 -15.51
N LYS A 144 9.25 18.24 -16.68
CA LYS A 144 8.47 18.10 -17.92
C LYS A 144 8.17 16.63 -18.18
N ILE A 145 6.94 16.22 -17.97
CA ILE A 145 6.48 14.85 -18.24
C ILE A 145 5.60 14.86 -19.48
N ASN A 146 5.96 14.07 -20.48
CA ASN A 146 5.21 13.88 -21.70
C ASN A 146 4.58 12.48 -21.73
N VAL A 147 3.27 12.42 -21.97
CA VAL A 147 2.55 11.15 -22.14
C VAL A 147 2.40 10.88 -23.63
N MET A 148 3.07 9.83 -24.11
CA MET A 148 2.95 9.36 -25.48
C MET A 148 2.09 8.09 -25.51
N CYS A 149 0.94 8.18 -26.13
CA CYS A 149 0.06 7.03 -26.36
C CYS A 149 -0.57 7.15 -27.75
N LYS A 150 -0.59 6.02 -28.48
CA LYS A 150 -1.21 5.95 -29.83
C LYS A 150 -2.75 5.90 -29.78
N LYS A 151 -3.33 5.62 -28.60
CA LYS A 151 -4.77 5.50 -28.41
C LYS A 151 -5.26 6.66 -27.57
N ASP A 152 -6.43 7.20 -27.91
CA ASP A 152 -7.06 8.28 -27.16
C ASP A 152 -7.69 7.78 -25.84
N LYS A 153 -8.03 6.49 -25.79
CA LYS A 153 -8.65 5.84 -24.63
C LYS A 153 -8.14 4.42 -24.46
N VAL A 154 -7.81 4.04 -23.23
CA VAL A 154 -7.37 2.69 -22.86
C VAL A 154 -8.21 2.19 -21.69
N LEU A 155 -9.28 1.44 -22.00
CA LEU A 155 -10.14 0.83 -20.98
C LEU A 155 -9.48 -0.41 -20.39
N PHE A 156 -9.49 -0.49 -19.07
CA PHE A 156 -8.97 -1.63 -18.32
C PHE A 156 -9.82 -1.85 -17.06
N ASN A 157 -10.11 -3.11 -16.77
CA ASN A 157 -10.86 -3.49 -15.57
C ASN A 157 -9.93 -3.46 -14.35
N CYS A 158 -9.96 -2.37 -13.60
CA CYS A 158 -9.06 -2.12 -12.48
C CYS A 158 -9.70 -1.25 -11.41
N ASP A 159 -9.07 -1.23 -10.25
CA ASP A 159 -9.37 -0.26 -9.19
C ASP A 159 -8.64 1.05 -9.47
N LYS A 160 -9.41 2.14 -9.66
CA LYS A 160 -8.89 3.47 -10.00
C LYS A 160 -7.90 3.99 -8.95
N GLU A 161 -8.21 3.81 -7.66
CA GLU A 161 -7.38 4.36 -6.58
C GLU A 161 -6.06 3.59 -6.45
N GLN A 162 -6.12 2.26 -6.52
CA GLN A 162 -4.91 1.42 -6.41
C GLN A 162 -3.97 1.64 -7.60
N ILE A 163 -4.50 1.70 -8.82
CA ILE A 163 -3.69 2.00 -10.02
C ILE A 163 -3.14 3.43 -9.97
N GLY A 164 -3.93 4.39 -9.47
CA GLY A 164 -3.47 5.75 -9.24
C GLY A 164 -2.26 5.80 -8.29
N ARG A 165 -2.31 5.09 -7.18
CA ARG A 165 -1.17 4.95 -6.24
C ARG A 165 0.07 4.34 -6.90
N VAL A 166 -0.12 3.33 -7.75
CA VAL A 166 1.01 2.73 -8.52
C VAL A 166 1.66 3.76 -9.42
N PHE A 167 0.88 4.51 -10.21
CA PHE A 167 1.41 5.56 -11.07
C PHE A 167 2.13 6.65 -10.28
N PHE A 168 1.50 7.14 -9.21
CA PHE A 168 2.09 8.15 -8.35
C PHE A 168 3.46 7.72 -7.81
N ASN A 169 3.54 6.50 -7.25
CA ASN A 169 4.78 5.98 -6.66
C ASN A 169 5.87 5.75 -7.71
N LEU A 170 5.52 5.17 -8.87
CA LEU A 170 6.50 4.93 -9.93
C LEU A 170 7.07 6.24 -10.48
N ILE A 171 6.21 7.24 -10.73
CA ILE A 171 6.65 8.51 -11.27
C ILE A 171 7.44 9.29 -10.21
N LYS A 172 6.99 9.32 -8.95
CA LYS A 172 7.72 9.96 -7.84
C LYS A 172 9.11 9.37 -7.65
N ASN A 173 9.27 8.04 -7.80
CA ASN A 173 10.57 7.38 -7.66
C ASN A 173 11.49 7.59 -8.88
N SER A 174 10.94 8.09 -10.00
CA SER A 174 11.69 8.34 -11.23
C SER A 174 12.15 9.80 -11.36
N ILE A 175 11.72 10.65 -10.46
CA ILE A 175 12.07 12.05 -10.29
C ILE A 175 13.12 12.20 -9.19
#